data_91e7cc6ab01b07d84a28ffefdde002c6
#
_entry.id   91e7cc6ab01b07d84a28ffefdde002c6
#
_cell.length_a   1.000
_cell.length_b   1.000
_cell.length_c   1.000
_cell.angle_alpha   90.00
_cell.angle_beta   90.00
_cell.angle_gamma   90.00
#
_symmetry.space_group_name_H-M   'P 1'
#
loop_
_entity.id
_entity.type
_entity.pdbx_description
1 polymer ?
#
loop_
_entity_poly.entity_id
_entity_poly.type
_entity_poly.pdbx_seq_one_letter_code
_entity_poly.pdbx_strand_id
1 'polypeptide(L)'
;MNRYQLRHGVAEKDAYIQKGEEMTILAVSNNFSLLERLCNGLSSILPDADIIRETDSLMAGKYSFNHNIDMLFADVNMKRMGGVELIRFARQEHPGVLSYLIVPNGEQNEFPFLTSDEVTGIIEDSFTKESLKKELTQRSK
;
A
#
# COMPACT_ATOMS: atom_id res chain seq x y z
N MET A 1 -5.71 -19.96 -0.08
CA MET A 1 -6.74 -18.97 0.23
C MET A 1 -6.15 -17.76 0.92
N ASN A 2 -6.56 -16.60 0.50
CA ASN A 2 -6.10 -15.36 1.10
C ASN A 2 -6.75 -15.21 2.47
N ARG A 3 -5.97 -14.87 3.48
CA ARG A 3 -6.51 -14.76 4.84
C ARG A 3 -7.57 -13.69 4.99
N TYR A 4 -7.63 -12.74 4.07
CA TYR A 4 -8.65 -11.70 4.13
C TYR A 4 -10.01 -12.21 3.68
N GLN A 5 -10.03 -13.33 3.02
CA GLN A 5 -11.27 -13.90 2.51
C GLN A 5 -11.92 -14.85 3.50
N LEU A 6 -11.32 -15.03 4.66
CA LEU A 6 -11.86 -15.94 5.64
C LEU A 6 -13.07 -15.42 6.35
N ARG A 7 -13.32 -14.15 6.25
CA ARG A 7 -14.41 -13.51 6.96
C ARG A 7 -15.58 -13.31 6.03
N HIS A 8 -16.40 -14.30 5.98
CA HIS A 8 -17.53 -14.27 5.07
C HIS A 8 -18.47 -13.16 5.44
N GLY A 9 -18.99 -12.48 4.43
CA GLY A 9 -19.91 -11.41 4.64
C GLY A 9 -19.27 -10.11 5.07
N VAL A 10 -17.96 -10.13 5.29
CA VAL A 10 -17.22 -8.94 5.66
C VAL A 10 -16.38 -8.55 4.46
N ALA A 11 -16.39 -7.27 4.10
CA ALA A 11 -15.58 -6.79 3.02
C ALA A 11 -14.11 -7.06 3.33
N GLU A 12 -13.33 -7.29 2.30
CA GLU A 12 -11.92 -7.61 2.46
C GLU A 12 -11.19 -6.63 3.35
N LYS A 13 -11.41 -5.34 3.12
CA LYS A 13 -10.72 -4.33 3.89
C LYS A 13 -11.10 -4.37 5.35
N ASP A 14 -12.37 -4.58 5.62
CA ASP A 14 -12.81 -4.66 7.01
C ASP A 14 -12.21 -5.88 7.67
N ALA A 15 -12.16 -6.99 6.95
CA ALA A 15 -11.64 -8.22 7.51
C ALA A 15 -10.20 -8.05 7.96
N TYR A 16 -9.38 -7.40 7.14
CA TYR A 16 -7.99 -7.35 7.51
C TYR A 16 -7.66 -6.18 8.43
N ILE A 17 -8.48 -5.17 8.48
CA ILE A 17 -8.33 -4.16 9.52
C ILE A 17 -8.60 -4.79 10.88
N GLN A 18 -9.64 -5.61 10.96
CA GLN A 18 -9.96 -6.30 12.19
C GLN A 18 -8.89 -7.30 12.57
N LYS A 19 -8.34 -7.96 11.55
CA LYS A 19 -7.33 -8.95 11.79
C LYS A 19 -6.05 -8.32 12.31
N GLY A 20 -5.49 -7.40 11.57
CA GLY A 20 -4.38 -6.59 12.00
C GLY A 20 -3.07 -7.31 12.27
N GLU A 21 -3.12 -8.44 12.90
CA GLU A 21 -1.90 -9.14 13.30
C GLU A 21 -1.28 -9.81 12.09
N GLU A 22 0.02 -9.94 12.10
CA GLU A 22 0.78 -10.65 11.09
C GLU A 22 0.73 -10.07 9.71
N MET A 23 0.12 -8.92 9.55
CA MET A 23 0.12 -8.27 8.27
C MET A 23 1.47 -7.61 8.06
N THR A 24 2.04 -7.78 6.88
CA THR A 24 3.29 -7.12 6.52
C THR A 24 3.00 -6.05 5.49
N ILE A 25 3.39 -4.83 5.80
CA ILE A 25 3.16 -3.67 4.94
C ILE A 25 4.51 -3.12 4.54
N LEU A 26 4.71 -2.97 3.22
CA LEU A 26 5.92 -2.36 2.70
C LEU A 26 5.59 -0.94 2.29
N ALA A 27 6.26 0.04 2.89
CA ALA A 27 6.02 1.45 2.64
C ALA A 27 7.27 2.05 2.02
N VAL A 28 7.14 2.63 0.82
CA VAL A 28 8.28 3.01 0.01
C VAL A 28 8.15 4.46 -0.46
N SER A 29 9.10 5.30 -0.06
CA SER A 29 9.22 6.66 -0.55
C SER A 29 10.60 7.18 -0.20
N ASN A 30 11.22 7.93 -1.12
CA ASN A 30 12.49 8.56 -0.79
C ASN A 30 12.29 9.93 -0.15
N ASN A 31 11.06 10.30 0.14
CA ASN A 31 10.73 11.50 0.90
C ASN A 31 10.52 11.09 2.35
N PHE A 32 11.47 11.42 3.21
CA PHE A 32 11.44 11.01 4.61
C PHE A 32 10.19 11.48 5.34
N SER A 33 9.81 12.71 5.10
CA SER A 33 8.65 13.29 5.79
C SER A 33 7.37 12.55 5.41
N LEU A 34 7.22 12.26 4.13
CA LEU A 34 6.08 11.51 3.65
C LEU A 34 6.06 10.11 4.24
N LEU A 35 7.21 9.47 4.21
CA LEU A 35 7.32 8.09 4.69
C LEU A 35 6.98 8.01 6.17
N GLU A 36 7.46 8.98 6.93
CA GLU A 36 7.18 8.99 8.37
C GLU A 36 5.70 9.19 8.65
N ARG A 37 5.06 10.14 7.95
CA ARG A 37 3.63 10.37 8.12
C ARG A 37 2.83 9.12 7.75
N LEU A 38 3.24 8.49 6.67
CA LEU A 38 2.56 7.28 6.21
C LEU A 38 2.66 6.17 7.25
N CYS A 39 3.86 5.91 7.71
CA CYS A 39 4.08 4.82 8.66
C CYS A 39 3.42 5.10 10.00
N ASN A 40 3.44 6.34 10.44
CA ASN A 40 2.75 6.69 11.69
C ASN A 40 1.25 6.50 11.56
N GLY A 41 0.69 6.90 10.43
CA GLY A 41 -0.73 6.70 10.19
C GLY A 41 -1.09 5.22 10.15
N LEU A 42 -0.28 4.45 9.44
CA LEU A 42 -0.54 3.01 9.34
C LEU A 42 -0.42 2.32 10.68
N SER A 43 0.58 2.71 11.48
CA SER A 43 0.73 2.13 12.82
C SER A 43 -0.48 2.43 13.69
N SER A 44 -1.06 3.60 13.52
CA SER A 44 -2.22 3.98 14.30
C SER A 44 -3.47 3.22 13.86
N ILE A 45 -3.61 3.01 12.56
CA ILE A 45 -4.78 2.32 12.02
C ILE A 45 -4.68 0.82 12.18
N LEU A 46 -3.47 0.28 11.99
CA LEU A 46 -3.22 -1.16 12.02
C LEU A 46 -2.08 -1.43 13.00
N PRO A 47 -2.35 -1.34 14.30
CA PRO A 47 -1.28 -1.37 15.29
C PRO A 47 -0.50 -2.67 15.36
N ASP A 48 -1.09 -3.76 14.89
CA ASP A 48 -0.42 -5.05 14.95
C ASP A 48 0.32 -5.40 13.67
N ALA A 49 0.27 -4.53 12.68
CA ALA A 49 0.95 -4.78 11.41
C ALA A 49 2.45 -4.55 11.55
N ASP A 50 3.21 -5.31 10.78
CA ASP A 50 4.65 -5.15 10.67
C ASP A 50 4.91 -4.23 9.49
N ILE A 51 5.40 -3.03 9.76
CA ILE A 51 5.60 -2.03 8.72
C ILE A 51 7.06 -1.93 8.39
N ILE A 52 7.39 -2.24 7.13
CA ILE A 52 8.76 -2.20 6.63
C ILE A 52 8.91 -0.91 5.83
N ARG A 53 9.84 -0.07 6.25
CA ARG A 53 10.12 1.20 5.57
C ARG A 53 11.27 1.01 4.59
N GLU A 54 11.15 1.59 3.41
CA GLU A 54 12.21 1.53 2.43
C GLU A 54 12.25 2.82 1.65
N THR A 55 13.45 3.38 1.50
CA THR A 55 13.62 4.63 0.76
C THR A 55 14.15 4.41 -0.65
N ASP A 56 14.51 3.20 -1.00
CA ASP A 56 15.08 2.86 -2.31
C ASP A 56 14.16 1.85 -2.97
N SER A 57 13.65 2.19 -4.15
CA SER A 57 12.69 1.33 -4.83
C SER A 57 13.29 0.00 -5.27
N LEU A 58 14.58 -0.02 -5.61
CA LEU A 58 15.20 -1.30 -5.99
C LEU A 58 15.33 -2.22 -4.78
N MET A 59 15.64 -1.66 -3.63
CA MET A 59 15.70 -2.46 -2.41
C MET A 59 14.30 -2.92 -1.99
N ALA A 60 13.30 -2.08 -2.24
CA ALA A 60 11.92 -2.47 -1.96
C ALA A 60 11.52 -3.65 -2.85
N GLY A 61 11.90 -3.60 -4.12
CA GLY A 61 11.62 -4.70 -5.03
C GLY A 61 12.28 -5.98 -4.58
N LYS A 62 13.52 -5.86 -4.12
CA LYS A 62 14.26 -7.01 -3.62
C LYS A 62 13.60 -7.59 -2.37
N TYR A 63 13.14 -6.72 -1.49
CA TYR A 63 12.43 -7.18 -0.30
C TYR A 63 11.17 -7.93 -0.71
N SER A 64 10.42 -7.35 -1.63
CA SER A 64 9.20 -7.96 -2.13
C SER A 64 9.45 -9.34 -2.74
N PHE A 65 10.57 -9.48 -3.42
CA PHE A 65 10.90 -10.77 -4.04
C PHE A 65 11.22 -11.83 -2.99
N ASN A 66 11.80 -11.43 -1.87
CA ASN A 66 12.30 -12.37 -0.87
C ASN A 66 11.38 -12.57 0.31
N HIS A 67 10.31 -11.80 0.43
CA HIS A 67 9.41 -11.87 1.59
C HIS A 67 7.98 -11.73 1.14
N ASN A 68 7.08 -12.30 1.91
CA ASN A 68 5.65 -12.11 1.66
C ASN A 68 5.24 -10.74 2.16
N ILE A 69 4.50 -10.02 1.34
CA ILE A 69 3.92 -8.74 1.76
C ILE A 69 2.42 -8.79 1.48
N ASP A 70 1.67 -8.15 2.36
CA ASP A 70 0.22 -8.12 2.25
C ASP A 70 -0.26 -6.81 1.65
N MET A 71 0.50 -5.76 1.83
CA MET A 71 0.11 -4.44 1.40
C MET A 71 1.36 -3.65 1.02
N LEU A 72 1.25 -2.86 -0.03
CA LEU A 72 2.35 -2.04 -0.53
C LEU A 72 1.86 -0.62 -0.74
N PHE A 73 2.61 0.34 -0.21
CA PHE A 73 2.39 1.75 -0.51
C PHE A 73 3.64 2.25 -1.21
N ALA A 74 3.49 2.76 -2.42
CA ALA A 74 4.63 3.19 -3.22
C ALA A 74 4.43 4.60 -3.74
N ASP A 75 5.41 5.45 -3.47
CA ASP A 75 5.45 6.81 -3.99
C ASP A 75 5.71 6.74 -5.50
N VAL A 76 4.91 7.46 -6.29
CA VAL A 76 5.08 7.44 -7.73
C VAL A 76 6.43 8.05 -8.13
N ASN A 77 6.91 9.03 -7.38
CA ASN A 77 8.15 9.73 -7.70
C ASN A 77 9.33 9.11 -6.99
N MET A 78 9.82 8.01 -7.53
CA MET A 78 10.99 7.33 -7.00
C MET A 78 12.09 7.35 -8.04
N LYS A 79 13.32 7.41 -7.57
CA LYS A 79 14.47 7.28 -8.46
C LYS A 79 14.61 5.83 -8.86
N ARG A 80 15.18 5.61 -10.02
CA ARG A 80 15.45 4.29 -10.57
C ARG A 80 14.18 3.57 -10.97
N MET A 81 13.47 2.95 -10.04
CA MET A 81 12.22 2.27 -10.36
C MET A 81 11.08 3.10 -9.79
N GLY A 82 10.15 3.52 -10.63
CA GLY A 82 9.01 4.31 -10.18
C GLY A 82 8.02 3.47 -9.42
N GLY A 83 7.09 4.17 -8.74
CA GLY A 83 6.10 3.47 -7.93
C GLY A 83 5.20 2.54 -8.72
N VAL A 84 4.82 2.95 -9.92
CA VAL A 84 3.98 2.10 -10.77
C VAL A 84 4.71 0.80 -11.11
N GLU A 85 5.97 0.93 -11.49
CA GLU A 85 6.76 -0.24 -11.85
C GLU A 85 6.98 -1.16 -10.66
N LEU A 86 7.19 -0.56 -9.50
CA LEU A 86 7.37 -1.34 -8.27
C LEU A 86 6.09 -2.12 -7.95
N ILE A 87 4.95 -1.48 -8.09
CA ILE A 87 3.68 -2.14 -7.84
C ILE A 87 3.50 -3.32 -8.80
N ARG A 88 3.80 -3.10 -10.08
CA ARG A 88 3.65 -4.18 -11.05
C ARG A 88 4.57 -5.35 -10.73
N PHE A 89 5.81 -5.03 -10.33
CA PHE A 89 6.75 -6.06 -9.95
C PHE A 89 6.25 -6.85 -8.74
N ALA A 90 5.79 -6.14 -7.72
CA ALA A 90 5.33 -6.80 -6.51
C ALA A 90 4.11 -7.68 -6.76
N ARG A 91 3.23 -7.25 -7.63
CA ARG A 91 2.03 -8.02 -7.93
C ARG A 91 2.34 -9.30 -8.68
N GLN A 92 3.43 -9.34 -9.43
CA GLN A 92 3.84 -10.59 -10.06
C GLN A 92 4.25 -11.60 -9.01
N GLU A 93 4.89 -11.14 -7.94
CA GLU A 93 5.34 -12.02 -6.86
C GLU A 93 4.22 -12.33 -5.87
N HIS A 94 3.31 -11.39 -5.69
CA HIS A 94 2.26 -11.50 -4.70
C HIS A 94 0.95 -11.05 -5.33
N PRO A 95 0.28 -11.91 -6.09
CA PRO A 95 -0.93 -11.48 -6.83
C PRO A 95 -2.03 -10.92 -5.95
N GLY A 96 -2.05 -11.30 -4.68
CA GLY A 96 -3.08 -10.80 -3.77
C GLY A 96 -2.70 -9.55 -3.01
N VAL A 97 -1.55 -8.96 -3.30
CA VAL A 97 -1.11 -7.78 -2.55
C VAL A 97 -2.06 -6.61 -2.81
N LEU A 98 -2.37 -5.89 -1.73
CA LEU A 98 -3.13 -4.65 -1.85
C LEU A 98 -2.14 -3.52 -2.04
N SER A 99 -2.22 -2.84 -3.17
CA SER A 99 -1.21 -1.84 -3.53
C SER A 99 -1.82 -0.47 -3.70
N TYR A 100 -1.14 0.51 -3.13
CA TYR A 100 -1.57 1.91 -3.17
C TYR A 100 -0.45 2.76 -3.73
N LEU A 101 -0.78 3.56 -4.73
CA LEU A 101 0.17 4.50 -5.33
C LEU A 101 -0.02 5.85 -4.67
N ILE A 102 1.07 6.46 -4.21
CA ILE A 102 1.00 7.79 -3.62
C ILE A 102 1.48 8.79 -4.65
N VAL A 103 0.66 9.78 -4.92
CA VAL A 103 0.92 10.76 -5.97
C VAL A 103 0.90 12.17 -5.39
N PRO A 104 1.54 13.13 -6.06
CA PRO A 104 1.47 14.51 -5.61
C PRO A 104 0.03 15.01 -5.56
N ASN A 105 -0.20 15.94 -4.65
CA ASN A 105 -1.52 16.51 -4.49
C ASN A 105 -2.00 17.09 -5.82
N GLY A 106 -3.22 16.75 -6.20
CA GLY A 106 -3.80 17.22 -7.44
C GLY A 106 -3.55 16.33 -8.64
N GLU A 107 -2.75 15.27 -8.49
CA GLU A 107 -2.42 14.39 -9.61
C GLU A 107 -3.14 13.06 -9.58
N GLN A 108 -4.16 12.93 -8.78
CA GLN A 108 -4.85 11.65 -8.64
C GLN A 108 -5.40 11.14 -9.97
N ASN A 109 -5.79 12.04 -10.86
CA ASN A 109 -6.38 11.65 -12.14
C ASN A 109 -5.38 11.58 -13.28
N GLU A 110 -4.08 11.67 -12.96
CA GLU A 110 -3.06 11.62 -13.98
C GLU A 110 -2.68 10.20 -14.40
N PHE A 111 -3.32 9.21 -13.81
CA PHE A 111 -2.95 7.82 -14.05
C PHE A 111 -4.15 7.00 -14.54
N PRO A 112 -4.83 7.45 -15.62
CA PRO A 112 -6.03 6.74 -16.09
C PRO A 112 -5.72 5.38 -16.68
N PHE A 113 -4.44 5.13 -17.03
CA PHE A 113 -4.05 3.85 -17.58
C PHE A 113 -3.93 2.76 -16.50
N LEU A 114 -3.98 3.14 -15.22
CA LEU A 114 -3.95 2.16 -14.15
C LEU A 114 -5.35 1.67 -13.87
N THR A 115 -5.53 0.37 -13.92
CA THR A 115 -6.83 -0.23 -13.68
C THR A 115 -6.95 -0.65 -12.23
N SER A 116 -8.18 -0.93 -11.81
CA SER A 116 -8.41 -1.44 -10.47
C SER A 116 -7.80 -2.82 -10.27
N ASP A 117 -7.44 -3.49 -11.37
CA ASP A 117 -6.75 -4.77 -11.26
C ASP A 117 -5.27 -4.57 -10.93
N GLU A 118 -4.72 -3.41 -11.24
CA GLU A 118 -3.31 -3.14 -11.01
C GLU A 118 -3.04 -2.46 -9.69
N VAL A 119 -3.92 -1.53 -9.29
CA VAL A 119 -3.74 -0.84 -8.03
C VAL A 119 -5.04 -0.90 -7.24
N THR A 120 -4.90 -1.01 -5.95
CA THR A 120 -6.05 -0.99 -5.06
C THR A 120 -6.60 0.42 -4.92
N GLY A 121 -5.71 1.40 -4.93
CA GLY A 121 -6.13 2.79 -4.84
C GLY A 121 -4.97 3.73 -5.11
N ILE A 122 -5.32 5.01 -5.33
CA ILE A 122 -4.35 6.08 -5.54
C ILE A 122 -4.60 7.11 -4.45
N ILE A 123 -3.55 7.46 -3.72
CA ILE A 123 -3.64 8.33 -2.56
C ILE A 123 -2.79 9.57 -2.83
N GLU A 124 -3.35 10.75 -2.57
CA GLU A 124 -2.57 11.97 -2.69
C GLU A 124 -1.66 12.14 -1.50
N ASP A 125 -0.49 12.74 -1.72
CA ASP A 125 0.52 12.85 -0.68
C ASP A 125 0.13 13.83 0.45
N SER A 126 -0.98 14.52 0.27
CA SER A 126 -1.53 15.39 1.31
C SER A 126 -2.44 14.64 2.27
N PHE A 127 -2.47 13.32 2.21
CA PHE A 127 -3.36 12.52 3.04
C PHE A 127 -3.21 12.82 4.52
N THR A 128 -4.30 12.63 5.25
CA THR A 128 -4.31 12.67 6.71
C THR A 128 -4.53 11.25 7.21
N LYS A 129 -4.38 11.06 8.52
CA LYS A 129 -4.67 9.76 9.09
C LYS A 129 -6.11 9.37 8.81
N GLU A 130 -7.03 10.33 8.91
CA GLU A 130 -8.44 10.06 8.66
C GLU A 130 -8.69 9.65 7.22
N SER A 131 -8.11 10.36 6.26
CA SER A 131 -8.31 10.02 4.87
C SER A 131 -7.66 8.69 4.53
N LEU A 132 -6.53 8.40 5.14
CA LEU A 132 -5.85 7.13 4.95
C LEU A 132 -6.72 5.99 5.48
N LYS A 133 -7.27 6.16 6.66
CA LYS A 133 -8.14 5.14 7.23
C LYS A 133 -9.36 4.93 6.34
N LYS A 134 -9.92 6.01 5.84
CA LYS A 134 -11.07 5.94 4.97
C LYS A 134 -10.75 5.17 3.69
N GLU A 135 -9.58 5.43 3.11
CA GLU A 135 -9.15 4.71 1.92
C GLU A 135 -9.07 3.21 2.18
N LEU A 136 -8.55 2.84 3.34
CA LEU A 136 -8.37 1.45 3.68
C LEU A 136 -9.69 0.74 3.99
N THR A 137 -10.72 1.49 4.37
CA THR A 137 -11.99 0.88 4.78
C THR A 137 -13.10 1.01 3.75
N GLN A 138 -12.98 1.89 2.78
CA GLN A 138 -14.07 2.16 1.85
C GLN A 138 -14.04 1.34 0.59
N ARG A 139 -12.95 0.73 0.30
CA ARG A 139 -12.72 0.13 -0.99
C ARG A 139 -13.54 -1.13 -1.22
N SER A 140 -14.16 -1.61 -0.24
CA SER A 140 -14.80 -2.91 -0.26
C SER A 140 -16.08 -2.98 -1.08
N LYS A 141 -16.48 -1.90 -1.62
CA LYS A 141 -17.74 -1.95 -2.39
C LYS A 141 -17.62 -2.72 -3.64
#